data_e42c8c0ac6630480e8bc44b85290b933
#
_entry.id   e42c8c0ac6630480e8bc44b85290b933
#
_cell.length_a   1.000
_cell.length_b   1.000
_cell.length_c   1.000
_cell.angle_alpha   90.00
_cell.angle_beta   90.00
_cell.angle_gamma   90.00
#
_symmetry.space_group_name_H-M   'P 1'
#
loop_
_entity.id
_entity.type
_entity.pdbx_description
1 polymer ?
#
loop_
_entity_poly.entity_id
_entity_poly.type
_entity_poly.pdbx_seq_one_letter_code
_entity_poly.pdbx_strand_id
1 'polypeptide(L)'
;WGDVSLSNTLFRRDADQFSAYLVDAETGEFHEPLSQGRRLYDVDVARVNIIGELMDLQAAGAIDEDADVIALGNAVEAVYLELWDLVTGELVVEGDAFDAVAKRVEAINALGFDVGEMEIENEGNRYRIIIEPAVFSTGFYQKKLLQLTGLDVQDGQAQRLLGEMEVYRAVRYGGKLPLEAVAHRWMVREYEPVVALI
;
A
#
# COMPACT_ATOMS: atom_id res chain seq x y z
N TRP A 1 14.78 -4.02 -11.12
CA TRP A 1 13.92 -4.77 -12.06
C TRP A 1 14.04 -4.19 -13.45
N GLY A 2 14.71 -4.89 -14.39
CA GLY A 2 15.14 -4.28 -15.66
C GLY A 2 14.10 -4.30 -16.79
N ASP A 3 12.97 -5.00 -16.63
CA ASP A 3 11.98 -5.18 -17.70
C ASP A 3 10.54 -5.20 -17.15
N VAL A 4 10.16 -4.11 -16.52
CA VAL A 4 8.76 -3.92 -16.09
C VAL A 4 7.92 -3.52 -17.29
N SER A 5 6.84 -4.27 -17.56
CA SER A 5 5.90 -4.07 -18.66
C SER A 5 4.52 -4.56 -18.26
N LEU A 6 3.47 -4.29 -19.03
CA LEU A 6 2.15 -4.86 -18.80
C LEU A 6 2.13 -6.37 -19.00
N SER A 7 2.88 -6.88 -19.98
CA SER A 7 3.01 -8.33 -20.24
C SER A 7 3.67 -9.08 -19.07
N ASN A 8 4.52 -8.40 -18.32
CA ASN A 8 5.18 -8.91 -17.11
C ASN A 8 4.45 -8.53 -15.81
N THR A 9 3.21 -8.03 -15.90
CA THR A 9 2.39 -7.67 -14.76
C THR A 9 1.09 -8.45 -14.78
N LEU A 10 0.87 -9.27 -13.75
CA LEU A 10 -0.40 -9.97 -13.55
C LEU A 10 -1.29 -9.21 -12.59
N PHE A 11 -2.56 -9.06 -12.94
CA PHE A 11 -3.56 -8.43 -12.09
C PHE A 11 -4.48 -9.50 -11.49
N ARG A 12 -4.61 -9.49 -10.19
CA ARG A 12 -5.54 -10.33 -9.46
C ARG A 12 -6.61 -9.47 -8.82
N ARG A 13 -7.86 -9.83 -9.06
CA ARG A 13 -8.97 -9.20 -8.34
C ARG A 13 -9.09 -9.82 -6.94
N ASP A 14 -9.08 -8.94 -5.93
CA ASP A 14 -9.26 -9.31 -4.53
C ASP A 14 -10.32 -8.39 -3.91
N ALA A 15 -11.50 -8.93 -3.63
CA ALA A 15 -12.69 -8.19 -3.23
C ALA A 15 -13.00 -7.06 -4.25
N ASP A 16 -12.91 -5.80 -3.83
CA ASP A 16 -13.21 -4.63 -4.66
C ASP A 16 -11.94 -3.96 -5.23
N GLN A 17 -10.77 -4.60 -5.04
CA GLN A 17 -9.46 -4.06 -5.44
C GLN A 17 -8.77 -4.96 -6.46
N PHE A 18 -7.79 -4.40 -7.15
CA PHE A 18 -6.86 -5.13 -7.97
C PHE A 18 -5.48 -5.08 -7.34
N SER A 19 -4.86 -6.25 -7.21
CA SER A 19 -3.46 -6.37 -6.82
C SER A 19 -2.62 -6.68 -8.06
N ALA A 20 -1.53 -5.94 -8.25
CA ALA A 20 -0.59 -6.16 -9.33
C ALA A 20 0.60 -6.98 -8.83
N TYR A 21 1.04 -7.94 -9.63
CA TYR A 21 2.19 -8.79 -9.36
C TYR A 21 3.14 -8.73 -10.53
N LEU A 22 4.39 -8.32 -10.30
CA LEU A 22 5.44 -8.46 -11.29
C LEU A 22 5.83 -9.94 -11.38
N VAL A 23 5.84 -10.44 -12.60
CA VAL A 23 6.29 -11.80 -12.95
C VAL A 23 7.50 -11.70 -13.86
N ASP A 24 8.13 -12.83 -14.17
CA ASP A 24 9.33 -12.88 -14.99
C ASP A 24 10.51 -12.10 -14.36
N ALA A 25 11.02 -12.68 -13.26
CA ALA A 25 12.09 -12.09 -12.46
C ALA A 25 13.51 -12.33 -13.04
N GLU A 26 13.64 -12.93 -14.20
CA GLU A 26 14.96 -13.30 -14.76
C GLU A 26 15.81 -12.08 -15.13
N THR A 27 15.18 -10.92 -15.35
CA THR A 27 15.88 -9.65 -15.56
C THR A 27 16.15 -8.87 -14.28
N GLY A 28 15.72 -9.39 -13.13
CA GLY A 28 15.88 -8.76 -11.82
C GLY A 28 17.30 -8.97 -11.27
N GLU A 29 17.93 -7.90 -10.83
CA GLU A 29 19.23 -7.94 -10.18
C GLU A 29 19.18 -7.27 -8.81
N PHE A 30 19.86 -7.84 -7.83
CA PHE A 30 20.02 -7.22 -6.51
C PHE A 30 21.26 -6.32 -6.50
N HIS A 31 21.06 -5.07 -6.08
CA HIS A 31 22.15 -4.11 -5.90
C HIS A 31 22.06 -3.48 -4.50
N GLU A 32 23.14 -3.50 -3.75
CA GLU A 32 23.25 -2.83 -2.47
C GLU A 32 24.47 -1.89 -2.44
N PRO A 33 24.26 -0.58 -2.22
CA PRO A 33 23.01 0.18 -2.29
C PRO A 33 22.56 0.44 -3.73
N LEU A 34 21.27 0.47 -3.97
CA LEU A 34 20.72 0.88 -5.26
C LEU A 34 20.76 2.41 -5.37
N SER A 35 21.53 2.95 -6.35
CA SER A 35 21.63 4.39 -6.56
C SER A 35 20.28 4.98 -7.04
N GLN A 36 20.05 6.25 -6.71
CA GLN A 36 18.87 6.97 -7.19
C GLN A 36 18.77 6.96 -8.73
N GLY A 37 19.89 7.18 -9.43
CA GLY A 37 19.90 7.18 -10.89
C GLY A 37 19.50 5.83 -11.48
N ARG A 38 19.97 4.72 -10.91
CA ARG A 38 19.59 3.38 -11.34
C ARG A 38 18.08 3.12 -11.13
N ARG A 39 17.58 3.49 -9.97
CA ARG A 39 16.17 3.35 -9.62
C ARG A 39 15.25 4.14 -10.54
N LEU A 40 15.59 5.40 -10.81
CA LEU A 40 14.83 6.24 -11.74
C LEU A 40 14.90 5.75 -13.17
N TYR A 41 16.02 5.18 -13.59
CA TYR A 41 16.17 4.56 -14.90
C TYR A 41 15.21 3.36 -15.05
N ASP A 42 15.14 2.48 -14.07
CA ASP A 42 14.22 1.33 -14.09
C ASP A 42 12.75 1.78 -14.15
N VAL A 43 12.40 2.86 -13.44
CA VAL A 43 11.05 3.45 -13.49
C VAL A 43 10.75 4.05 -14.86
N ASP A 44 11.72 4.72 -15.49
CA ASP A 44 11.55 5.28 -16.83
C ASP A 44 11.40 4.17 -17.90
N VAL A 45 12.15 3.08 -17.79
CA VAL A 45 11.98 1.89 -18.65
C VAL A 45 10.57 1.32 -18.48
N ALA A 46 10.10 1.14 -17.24
CA ALA A 46 8.74 0.67 -16.96
C ALA A 46 7.68 1.58 -17.61
N ARG A 47 7.81 2.89 -17.44
CA ARG A 47 6.92 3.89 -18.02
C ARG A 47 6.86 3.78 -19.54
N VAL A 48 8.02 3.71 -20.21
CA VAL A 48 8.11 3.62 -21.68
C VAL A 48 7.49 2.32 -22.19
N ASN A 49 7.81 1.18 -21.57
CA ASN A 49 7.25 -0.12 -21.94
C ASN A 49 5.72 -0.14 -21.80
N ILE A 50 5.20 0.34 -20.67
CA ILE A 50 3.76 0.39 -20.41
C ILE A 50 3.06 1.29 -21.43
N ILE A 51 3.59 2.47 -21.76
CA ILE A 51 3.02 3.35 -22.79
C ILE A 51 2.98 2.63 -24.14
N GLY A 52 4.09 1.99 -24.55
CA GLY A 52 4.16 1.26 -25.82
C GLY A 52 3.11 0.16 -25.92
N GLU A 53 3.00 -0.68 -24.90
CA GLU A 53 2.01 -1.77 -24.87
C GLU A 53 0.57 -1.25 -24.81
N LEU A 54 0.30 -0.16 -24.09
CA LEU A 54 -1.02 0.49 -24.10
C LEU A 54 -1.37 1.03 -25.48
N MET A 55 -0.41 1.62 -26.22
CA MET A 55 -0.61 2.06 -27.59
C MET A 55 -0.92 0.89 -28.52
N ASP A 56 -0.24 -0.24 -28.36
CA ASP A 56 -0.51 -1.46 -29.14
C ASP A 56 -1.90 -2.00 -28.87
N LEU A 57 -2.34 -2.01 -27.61
CA LEU A 57 -3.69 -2.41 -27.21
C LEU A 57 -4.75 -1.45 -27.76
N GLN A 58 -4.49 -0.15 -27.79
CA GLN A 58 -5.36 0.86 -28.38
C GLN A 58 -5.47 0.68 -29.88
N ALA A 59 -4.35 0.46 -30.58
CA ALA A 59 -4.33 0.18 -32.01
C ALA A 59 -5.07 -1.13 -32.38
N ALA A 60 -5.05 -2.10 -31.48
CA ALA A 60 -5.80 -3.36 -31.62
C ALA A 60 -7.30 -3.24 -31.26
N GLY A 61 -7.76 -2.06 -30.80
CA GLY A 61 -9.15 -1.84 -30.37
C GLY A 61 -9.51 -2.50 -29.04
N ALA A 62 -8.51 -2.91 -28.25
CA ALA A 62 -8.70 -3.50 -26.91
C ALA A 62 -8.88 -2.45 -25.81
N ILE A 63 -8.47 -1.21 -26.08
CA ILE A 63 -8.65 -0.03 -25.22
C ILE A 63 -9.34 1.05 -26.05
N ASP A 64 -10.12 1.90 -25.38
CA ASP A 64 -10.82 3.02 -25.98
C ASP A 64 -9.86 3.96 -26.72
N GLU A 65 -10.24 4.40 -27.93
CA GLU A 65 -9.45 5.32 -28.74
C GLU A 65 -9.20 6.67 -28.05
N ASP A 66 -10.13 7.09 -27.18
CA ASP A 66 -10.03 8.34 -26.42
C ASP A 66 -9.19 8.21 -25.11
N ALA A 67 -8.70 7.02 -24.78
CA ALA A 67 -7.88 6.83 -23.59
C ALA A 67 -6.51 7.52 -23.73
N ASP A 68 -6.15 8.37 -22.76
CA ASP A 68 -4.84 8.99 -22.70
C ASP A 68 -3.80 8.01 -22.14
N VAL A 69 -3.29 7.15 -23.03
CA VAL A 69 -2.32 6.10 -22.67
C VAL A 69 -0.98 6.68 -22.19
N ILE A 70 -0.64 7.90 -22.62
CA ILE A 70 0.58 8.60 -22.19
C ILE A 70 0.38 9.06 -20.72
N ALA A 71 -0.76 9.63 -20.40
CA ALA A 71 -1.07 10.01 -19.01
C ALA A 71 -1.10 8.79 -18.10
N LEU A 72 -1.64 7.65 -18.54
CA LEU A 72 -1.64 6.39 -17.77
C LEU A 72 -0.22 5.91 -17.47
N GLY A 73 0.67 5.89 -18.46
CA GLY A 73 2.06 5.49 -18.25
C GLY A 73 2.82 6.47 -17.36
N ASN A 74 2.60 7.78 -17.51
CA ASN A 74 3.21 8.80 -16.66
C ASN A 74 2.73 8.70 -15.20
N ALA A 75 1.50 8.21 -14.96
CA ALA A 75 0.99 7.98 -13.61
C ALA A 75 1.82 6.93 -12.84
N VAL A 76 2.42 5.95 -13.52
CA VAL A 76 3.29 4.94 -12.89
C VAL A 76 4.51 5.60 -12.25
N GLU A 77 5.17 6.50 -12.96
CA GLU A 77 6.31 7.25 -12.42
C GLU A 77 5.88 8.16 -11.27
N ALA A 78 4.79 8.90 -11.44
CA ALA A 78 4.29 9.82 -10.41
C ALA A 78 3.95 9.09 -9.11
N VAL A 79 3.21 7.98 -9.18
CA VAL A 79 2.84 7.16 -8.03
C VAL A 79 4.08 6.53 -7.37
N TYR A 80 5.05 6.08 -8.18
CA TYR A 80 6.30 5.55 -7.63
C TYR A 80 7.08 6.61 -6.84
N LEU A 81 7.19 7.84 -7.35
CA LEU A 81 7.90 8.92 -6.68
C LEU A 81 7.19 9.34 -5.39
N GLU A 82 5.86 9.42 -5.42
CA GLU A 82 5.05 9.70 -4.24
C GLU A 82 5.21 8.61 -3.16
N LEU A 83 5.14 7.33 -3.56
CA LEU A 83 5.39 6.20 -2.69
C LEU A 83 6.80 6.25 -2.10
N TRP A 84 7.80 6.51 -2.94
CA TRP A 84 9.18 6.57 -2.49
C TRP A 84 9.39 7.67 -1.44
N ASP A 85 8.85 8.86 -1.68
CA ASP A 85 8.91 9.96 -0.72
C ASP A 85 8.18 9.62 0.59
N LEU A 86 7.03 9.00 0.48
CA LEU A 86 6.26 8.56 1.64
C LEU A 86 7.04 7.57 2.52
N VAL A 87 7.74 6.59 1.92
CA VAL A 87 8.42 5.53 2.69
C VAL A 87 9.85 5.86 3.08
N THR A 88 10.51 6.82 2.42
CA THR A 88 11.91 7.16 2.68
C THR A 88 12.16 8.63 2.99
N GLY A 89 11.23 9.52 2.70
CA GLY A 89 11.37 10.96 2.90
C GLY A 89 11.39 11.33 4.40
N GLU A 90 12.20 12.32 4.75
CA GLU A 90 12.18 12.91 6.08
C GLU A 90 10.88 13.71 6.30
N LEU A 91 10.31 13.62 7.50
CA LEU A 91 9.18 14.44 7.90
C LEU A 91 9.65 15.48 8.91
N VAL A 92 9.52 16.76 8.56
CA VAL A 92 9.81 17.89 9.47
C VAL A 92 8.50 18.52 9.88
N VAL A 93 8.22 18.56 11.18
CA VAL A 93 6.95 19.03 11.74
C VAL A 93 7.19 20.13 12.77
N GLU A 94 6.39 21.17 12.69
CA GLU A 94 6.25 22.19 13.76
C GLU A 94 4.96 21.88 14.55
N GLY A 95 5.07 21.73 15.86
CA GLY A 95 3.91 21.48 16.72
C GLY A 95 3.73 20.04 17.16
N ASP A 96 2.56 19.43 16.92
CA ASP A 96 2.26 18.07 17.37
C ASP A 96 2.91 16.99 16.47
N ALA A 97 4.08 16.55 16.87
CA ALA A 97 4.81 15.50 16.17
C ALA A 97 4.07 14.14 16.19
N PHE A 98 3.30 13.85 17.25
CA PHE A 98 2.59 12.58 17.37
C PHE A 98 1.48 12.42 16.34
N ASP A 99 0.69 13.46 16.10
CA ASP A 99 -0.38 13.41 15.09
C ASP A 99 0.21 13.25 13.68
N ALA A 100 1.29 13.96 13.36
CA ALA A 100 1.97 13.85 12.08
C ALA A 100 2.58 12.46 11.86
N VAL A 101 3.22 11.88 12.87
CA VAL A 101 3.74 10.51 12.84
C VAL A 101 2.62 9.51 12.64
N ALA A 102 1.53 9.62 13.42
CA ALA A 102 0.41 8.69 13.32
C ALA A 102 -0.19 8.68 11.90
N LYS A 103 -0.40 9.84 11.29
CA LYS A 103 -0.92 9.96 9.93
C LYS A 103 0.02 9.34 8.89
N ARG A 104 1.33 9.56 9.05
CA ARG A 104 2.31 8.98 8.12
C ARG A 104 2.40 7.47 8.26
N VAL A 105 2.42 6.95 9.48
CA VAL A 105 2.40 5.51 9.74
C VAL A 105 1.13 4.87 9.16
N GLU A 106 -0.03 5.51 9.34
CA GLU A 106 -1.28 5.04 8.75
C GLU A 106 -1.21 5.01 7.22
N ALA A 107 -0.66 6.06 6.58
CA ALA A 107 -0.50 6.11 5.13
C ALA A 107 0.47 5.02 4.62
N ILE A 108 1.61 4.79 5.31
CA ILE A 108 2.57 3.74 4.97
C ILE A 108 1.92 2.35 5.12
N ASN A 109 1.20 2.12 6.22
CA ASN A 109 0.48 0.87 6.45
C ASN A 109 -0.64 0.64 5.43
N ALA A 110 -1.31 1.70 4.97
CA ALA A 110 -2.34 1.61 3.94
C ALA A 110 -1.80 1.10 2.60
N LEU A 111 -0.50 1.29 2.35
CA LEU A 111 0.20 0.77 1.17
C LEU A 111 0.79 -0.64 1.37
N GLY A 112 0.57 -1.26 2.53
CA GLY A 112 1.04 -2.61 2.83
C GLY A 112 2.47 -2.68 3.41
N PHE A 113 3.09 -1.53 3.70
CA PHE A 113 4.38 -1.50 4.39
C PHE A 113 4.17 -1.45 5.91
N ASP A 114 5.05 -2.14 6.63
CA ASP A 114 5.13 -2.02 8.09
C ASP A 114 6.24 -1.03 8.45
N VAL A 115 6.03 -0.25 9.49
CA VAL A 115 7.04 0.69 9.99
C VAL A 115 7.89 -0.02 11.04
N GLY A 116 9.19 -0.11 10.78
CA GLY A 116 10.16 -0.68 11.69
C GLY A 116 10.53 0.27 12.83
N GLU A 117 11.72 0.82 12.77
CA GLU A 117 12.19 1.79 13.76
C GLU A 117 11.85 3.22 13.33
N MET A 118 11.75 4.09 14.31
CA MET A 118 11.45 5.50 14.12
C MET A 118 12.38 6.33 14.99
N GLU A 119 13.11 7.24 14.37
CA GLU A 119 13.94 8.22 15.06
C GLU A 119 13.25 9.58 15.06
N ILE A 120 13.16 10.21 16.23
CA ILE A 120 12.60 11.55 16.39
C ILE A 120 13.70 12.46 16.96
N GLU A 121 14.19 13.36 16.13
CA GLU A 121 15.16 14.38 16.52
C GLU A 121 14.43 15.69 16.85
N ASN A 122 14.74 16.27 18.01
CA ASN A 122 14.19 17.56 18.42
C ASN A 122 15.17 18.69 18.03
N GLU A 123 14.74 19.53 17.12
CA GLU A 123 15.50 20.71 16.65
C GLU A 123 14.90 22.03 17.21
N GLY A 124 14.57 22.07 18.49
CA GLY A 124 14.01 23.23 19.16
C GLY A 124 12.50 23.36 18.98
N ASN A 125 12.01 24.09 17.97
CA ASN A 125 10.58 24.22 17.68
C ASN A 125 10.11 23.26 16.58
N ARG A 126 11.00 22.38 16.10
CA ARG A 126 10.74 21.42 15.02
C ARG A 126 11.15 20.03 15.46
N TYR A 127 10.46 19.05 14.92
CA TYR A 127 10.80 17.64 15.06
C TYR A 127 11.15 17.09 13.67
N ARG A 128 12.33 16.49 13.56
CA ARG A 128 12.70 15.70 12.39
C ARG A 128 12.38 14.25 12.71
N ILE A 129 11.58 13.63 11.85
CA ILE A 129 11.12 12.27 12.02
C ILE A 129 11.62 11.45 10.85
N ILE A 130 12.42 10.44 11.14
CA ILE A 130 12.95 9.49 10.19
C ILE A 130 12.26 8.16 10.47
N ILE A 131 11.55 7.63 9.49
CA ILE A 131 10.85 6.37 9.58
C ILE A 131 11.57 5.37 8.70
N GLU A 132 12.05 4.28 9.28
CA GLU A 132 12.55 3.15 8.51
C GLU A 132 11.40 2.19 8.22
N PRO A 133 10.94 2.09 6.95
CA PRO A 133 9.96 1.09 6.57
C PRO A 133 10.61 -0.30 6.68
N ALA A 134 10.02 -1.16 7.51
CA ALA A 134 10.65 -2.44 7.83
C ALA A 134 10.64 -3.40 6.64
N VAL A 135 9.52 -3.77 6.12
CA VAL A 135 9.43 -4.72 4.99
C VAL A 135 8.05 -4.62 4.35
N PHE A 136 7.98 -4.69 3.03
CA PHE A 136 6.72 -4.99 2.36
C PHE A 136 6.24 -6.37 2.81
N SER A 137 5.22 -6.41 3.64
CA SER A 137 4.61 -7.66 4.08
C SER A 137 3.43 -7.97 3.17
N THR A 138 3.65 -8.81 2.16
CA THR A 138 2.53 -9.42 1.45
C THR A 138 1.59 -10.06 2.46
N GLY A 139 0.30 -9.68 2.40
CA GLY A 139 -0.69 -10.15 3.37
C GLY A 139 -0.61 -9.42 4.73
N PHE A 140 -0.19 -8.16 4.75
CA PHE A 140 -0.19 -7.33 5.97
C PHE A 140 -1.56 -7.28 6.63
N TYR A 141 -2.60 -6.96 5.87
CA TYR A 141 -3.96 -6.88 6.38
C TYR A 141 -4.51 -8.26 6.76
N GLN A 142 -4.19 -9.30 5.99
CA GLN A 142 -4.53 -10.68 6.30
C GLN A 142 -3.96 -11.11 7.65
N LYS A 143 -2.67 -10.88 7.89
CA LYS A 143 -2.00 -11.19 9.17
C LYS A 143 -2.60 -10.39 10.32
N LYS A 144 -2.83 -9.10 10.13
CA LYS A 144 -3.42 -8.21 11.14
C LYS A 144 -4.85 -8.66 11.49
N LEU A 145 -5.68 -8.94 10.51
CA LEU A 145 -7.04 -9.43 10.74
C LEU A 145 -7.04 -10.80 11.43
N LEU A 146 -6.20 -11.72 10.96
CA LEU A 146 -6.06 -13.06 11.56
C LEU A 146 -5.67 -12.97 13.04
N GLN A 147 -4.72 -12.10 13.39
CA GLN A 147 -4.32 -11.88 14.79
C GLN A 147 -5.45 -11.31 15.65
N LEU A 148 -6.25 -10.39 15.10
CA LEU A 148 -7.32 -9.71 15.83
C LEU A 148 -8.57 -10.58 15.99
N THR A 149 -8.90 -11.39 14.99
CA THR A 149 -10.22 -12.04 14.87
C THR A 149 -10.15 -13.54 14.66
N GLY A 150 -9.01 -14.08 14.27
CA GLY A 150 -8.89 -15.47 13.82
C GLY A 150 -9.40 -15.73 12.40
N LEU A 151 -9.89 -14.70 11.67
CA LEU A 151 -10.36 -14.85 10.29
C LEU A 151 -9.16 -14.87 9.33
N ASP A 152 -9.11 -15.91 8.52
CA ASP A 152 -8.13 -16.06 7.44
C ASP A 152 -8.82 -15.83 6.08
N VAL A 153 -8.64 -14.62 5.55
CA VAL A 153 -9.20 -14.19 4.27
C VAL A 153 -8.11 -13.54 3.42
N GLN A 154 -8.40 -13.25 2.16
CA GLN A 154 -7.43 -12.58 1.27
C GLN A 154 -7.18 -11.14 1.73
N ASP A 155 -6.00 -10.59 1.37
CA ASP A 155 -5.51 -9.32 1.93
C ASP A 155 -6.45 -8.14 1.66
N GLY A 156 -6.99 -7.97 0.45
CA GLY A 156 -7.95 -6.92 0.13
C GLY A 156 -9.27 -7.06 0.89
N GLN A 157 -9.74 -8.29 1.11
CA GLN A 157 -10.90 -8.54 1.97
C GLN A 157 -10.59 -8.22 3.43
N ALA A 158 -9.39 -8.58 3.91
CA ALA A 158 -8.93 -8.26 5.25
C ALA A 158 -8.85 -6.74 5.47
N GLN A 159 -8.33 -5.99 4.51
CA GLN A 159 -8.29 -4.54 4.53
C GLN A 159 -9.68 -3.92 4.68
N ARG A 160 -10.66 -4.39 3.89
CA ARG A 160 -12.04 -3.93 3.98
C ARG A 160 -12.64 -4.21 5.37
N LEU A 161 -12.46 -5.43 5.89
CA LEU A 161 -12.99 -5.81 7.20
C LEU A 161 -12.35 -5.01 8.34
N LEU A 162 -11.06 -4.75 8.29
CA LEU A 162 -10.37 -3.87 9.23
C LEU A 162 -10.90 -2.44 9.16
N GLY A 163 -11.19 -1.93 7.97
CA GLY A 163 -11.84 -0.62 7.77
C GLY A 163 -13.23 -0.57 8.41
N GLU A 164 -14.05 -1.61 8.24
CA GLU A 164 -15.37 -1.72 8.88
C GLU A 164 -15.26 -1.76 10.43
N MET A 165 -14.24 -2.46 10.96
CA MET A 165 -13.96 -2.47 12.39
C MET A 165 -13.57 -1.09 12.92
N GLU A 166 -12.77 -0.34 12.16
CA GLU A 166 -12.39 1.03 12.53
C GLU A 166 -13.61 1.97 12.53
N VAL A 167 -14.48 1.88 11.53
CA VAL A 167 -15.76 2.63 11.51
C VAL A 167 -16.62 2.25 12.71
N TYR A 168 -16.75 0.97 13.02
CA TYR A 168 -17.48 0.50 14.20
C TYR A 168 -16.88 1.03 15.50
N ARG A 169 -15.54 1.02 15.62
CA ARG A 169 -14.80 1.60 16.74
C ARG A 169 -15.10 3.10 16.91
N ALA A 170 -15.01 3.84 15.81
CA ALA A 170 -15.25 5.28 15.82
C ALA A 170 -16.69 5.62 16.21
N VAL A 171 -17.67 4.96 15.59
CA VAL A 171 -19.10 5.23 15.84
C VAL A 171 -19.54 4.79 17.25
N ARG A 172 -19.09 3.62 17.69
CA ARG A 172 -19.58 3.02 18.95
C ARG A 172 -18.83 3.46 20.17
N TYR A 173 -17.54 3.76 20.03
CA TYR A 173 -16.63 4.05 21.15
C TYR A 173 -15.88 5.36 21.02
N GLY A 174 -16.19 6.19 20.00
CA GLY A 174 -15.51 7.46 19.74
C GLY A 174 -14.00 7.30 19.50
N GLY A 175 -13.58 6.16 18.95
CA GLY A 175 -12.17 5.87 18.67
C GLY A 175 -11.28 5.63 19.90
N LYS A 176 -11.85 5.64 21.11
CA LYS A 176 -11.08 5.62 22.37
C LYS A 176 -10.57 4.24 22.80
N LEU A 177 -11.15 3.17 22.29
CA LEU A 177 -10.69 1.81 22.59
C LEU A 177 -9.69 1.33 21.57
N PRO A 178 -8.66 0.54 21.96
CA PRO A 178 -7.78 -0.12 21.01
C PRO A 178 -8.57 -1.13 20.15
N LEU A 179 -8.09 -1.37 18.94
CA LEU A 179 -8.79 -2.22 17.97
C LEU A 179 -8.94 -3.67 18.49
N GLU A 180 -7.96 -4.16 19.21
CA GLU A 180 -7.95 -5.48 19.85
C GLU A 180 -9.12 -5.65 20.83
N ALA A 181 -9.45 -4.61 21.59
CA ALA A 181 -10.59 -4.63 22.52
C ALA A 181 -11.95 -4.58 21.80
N VAL A 182 -11.96 -4.08 20.58
CA VAL A 182 -13.18 -3.95 19.76
C VAL A 182 -13.41 -5.18 18.89
N ALA A 183 -12.33 -5.83 18.42
CA ALA A 183 -12.35 -6.94 17.47
C ALA A 183 -13.30 -8.06 17.90
N HIS A 184 -13.23 -8.53 19.16
CA HIS A 184 -14.12 -9.59 19.66
C HIS A 184 -15.58 -9.18 19.60
N ARG A 185 -15.91 -7.95 20.00
CA ARG A 185 -17.31 -7.45 20.03
C ARG A 185 -17.86 -7.25 18.61
N TRP A 186 -17.01 -6.83 17.68
CA TRP A 186 -17.34 -6.70 16.29
C TRP A 186 -17.62 -8.07 15.66
N MET A 187 -16.80 -9.08 15.93
CA MET A 187 -16.96 -10.45 15.48
C MET A 187 -18.29 -11.05 15.95
N VAL A 188 -18.61 -10.93 17.23
CA VAL A 188 -19.87 -11.44 17.81
C VAL A 188 -21.07 -10.82 17.12
N ARG A 189 -21.01 -9.52 16.81
CA ARG A 189 -22.12 -8.82 16.15
C ARG A 189 -22.32 -9.24 14.71
N GLU A 190 -21.25 -9.32 13.93
CA GLU A 190 -21.34 -9.42 12.47
C GLU A 190 -21.28 -10.88 11.98
N TYR A 191 -20.61 -11.78 12.67
CA TYR A 191 -20.32 -13.13 12.20
C TYR A 191 -20.93 -14.26 13.04
N GLU A 192 -21.03 -14.18 14.34
CA GLU A 192 -21.62 -15.27 15.13
C GLU A 192 -23.07 -15.60 14.73
N PRO A 193 -23.93 -14.61 14.39
CA PRO A 193 -25.29 -14.94 13.93
C PRO A 193 -25.32 -15.75 12.64
N VAL A 194 -24.31 -15.59 11.77
CA VAL A 194 -24.19 -16.35 10.52
C VAL A 194 -23.68 -17.76 10.75
N VAL A 195 -22.70 -17.92 11.62
CA VAL A 195 -22.15 -19.24 11.99
C VAL A 195 -23.16 -20.09 12.75
N ALA A 196 -24.04 -19.49 13.52
CA ALA A 196 -25.10 -20.21 14.24
C ALA A 196 -26.24 -20.73 13.32
N LEU A 197 -26.25 -20.31 12.03
CA LEU A 197 -27.24 -20.73 11.03
C LEU A 197 -26.73 -21.85 10.10
N ILE A 198 -25.45 -22.24 10.22
CA ILE A 198 -24.80 -23.35 9.51
C ILE A 198 -24.68 -24.55 10.44
#